data_1b68635a76a52a96cdfeeff438c7f390
#
_entry.id   1b68635a76a52a96cdfeeff438c7f390
#
_cell.length_a   1.000
_cell.length_b   1.000
_cell.length_c   1.000
_cell.angle_alpha   90.00
_cell.angle_beta   90.00
_cell.angle_gamma   90.00
#
_symmetry.space_group_name_H-M   'P 1'
#
loop_
_entity.id
_entity.type
_entity.pdbx_description
1 polymer ?
#
loop_
_entity_poly.entity_id
_entity_poly.type
_entity_poly.pdbx_seq_one_letter_code
_entity_poly.pdbx_strand_id
1 'polypeptide(L)'
;MISVSEHRDAFLAAAAGAAAVAGSYLVTGWTPSFVVRPIDQALVNLTPGPIVTTAIETLGDAGHLIHIAMAVAVAAGLFAAVAFAGLRVAARTERRAAGVAVAGVGSWLLAAGLTGVSTGALGAALPAATVVGVGWLPSSATPSGDDPAAARNSSAVVDAVRRRTLGVVAGALGFVGAAAAARRALASGDDPLPDAPRSEGAAARLGELETAALSVESDDLHGMVSPIGEFYNVDIAEFDPEVTAGEWSLTFTGETGSDRTVDFDELIDRPVEHRAITLRCVGEDLNGPKLDNAVWTGTPIRPLLESIDPQGECDCAMLRGEDGYYVQFPVDVLADGFLAWGMNGKELPSGHGHPVRVLIPGHWGETNVKWLSEIELLSVEDDGYWEERGWEGTGEVKTVAKLWDEGITELGDGRIELAGHAYAGTRGIDRVEVSTDGGDTWTDADLSEALPDADVWRQWRHVFEPDGEREVVVRAVDGEGTLQTEDPTGSVPDGAAGWVRRTVG
;
A
#
# COMPACT_ATOMS: atom_id res chain seq x y z
N MET A 1 40.31 -19.66 9.52
CA MET A 1 40.65 -18.44 8.71
C MET A 1 40.05 -18.63 7.33
N ILE A 2 39.07 -17.79 6.94
CA ILE A 2 38.49 -17.81 5.58
C ILE A 2 39.53 -17.30 4.62
N SER A 3 39.78 -18.00 3.50
CA SER A 3 40.83 -17.63 2.53
C SER A 3 40.48 -16.35 1.75
N VAL A 4 41.49 -15.63 1.23
CA VAL A 4 41.27 -14.42 0.40
C VAL A 4 40.37 -14.72 -0.82
N SER A 5 40.45 -15.93 -1.35
CA SER A 5 39.58 -16.38 -2.46
C SER A 5 38.13 -16.55 -2.04
N GLU A 6 37.87 -16.95 -0.81
CA GLU A 6 36.47 -17.12 -0.30
C GLU A 6 35.80 -15.79 -0.08
N HIS A 7 36.50 -14.77 0.42
CA HIS A 7 35.95 -13.41 0.53
C HIS A 7 35.60 -12.82 -0.85
N ARG A 8 36.50 -13.01 -1.84
CA ARG A 8 36.23 -12.58 -3.21
C ARG A 8 34.94 -13.20 -3.78
N ASP A 9 34.82 -14.53 -3.66
CA ASP A 9 33.68 -15.25 -4.20
C ASP A 9 32.39 -14.85 -3.49
N ALA A 10 32.44 -14.54 -2.18
CA ALA A 10 31.29 -14.01 -1.45
C ALA A 10 30.88 -12.60 -1.94
N PHE A 11 31.83 -11.69 -2.18
CA PHE A 11 31.53 -10.37 -2.73
C PHE A 11 30.96 -10.44 -4.16
N LEU A 12 31.51 -11.30 -5.02
CA LEU A 12 30.98 -11.50 -6.37
C LEU A 12 29.59 -12.12 -6.35
N ALA A 13 29.34 -13.06 -5.44
CA ALA A 13 28.02 -13.67 -5.28
C ALA A 13 26.99 -12.66 -4.79
N ALA A 14 27.32 -11.83 -3.79
CA ALA A 14 26.44 -10.77 -3.31
C ALA A 14 26.12 -9.75 -4.42
N ALA A 15 27.12 -9.34 -5.20
CA ALA A 15 26.93 -8.45 -6.34
C ALA A 15 26.04 -9.09 -7.44
N ALA A 16 26.18 -10.40 -7.68
CA ALA A 16 25.33 -11.14 -8.61
C ALA A 16 23.88 -11.23 -8.11
N GLY A 17 23.67 -11.45 -6.82
CA GLY A 17 22.35 -11.46 -6.20
C GLY A 17 21.64 -10.11 -6.31
N ALA A 18 22.34 -9.02 -5.96
CA ALA A 18 21.79 -7.67 -6.12
C ALA A 18 21.48 -7.34 -7.59
N ALA A 19 22.36 -7.72 -8.53
CA ALA A 19 22.13 -7.52 -9.95
C ALA A 19 20.96 -8.36 -10.49
N ALA A 20 20.72 -9.57 -9.97
CA ALA A 20 19.59 -10.41 -10.32
C ALA A 20 18.27 -9.76 -9.92
N VAL A 21 18.16 -9.28 -8.67
CA VAL A 21 16.97 -8.57 -8.18
C VAL A 21 16.71 -7.30 -8.99
N ALA A 22 17.76 -6.47 -9.22
CA ALA A 22 17.65 -5.26 -10.03
C ALA A 22 17.25 -5.54 -11.49
N GLY A 23 17.74 -6.62 -12.07
CA GLY A 23 17.39 -7.02 -13.43
C GLY A 23 15.96 -7.56 -13.54
N SER A 24 15.47 -8.28 -12.51
CA SER A 24 14.06 -8.63 -12.40
C SER A 24 13.20 -7.38 -12.33
N TYR A 25 13.53 -6.44 -11.42
CA TYR A 25 12.83 -5.16 -11.30
C TYR A 25 12.77 -4.37 -12.61
N LEU A 26 13.88 -4.31 -13.35
CA LEU A 26 13.94 -3.62 -14.64
C LEU A 26 12.93 -4.18 -15.64
N VAL A 27 12.75 -5.50 -15.65
CA VAL A 27 11.87 -6.20 -16.61
C VAL A 27 10.41 -6.18 -16.15
N THR A 28 10.15 -6.51 -14.90
CA THR A 28 8.79 -6.69 -14.39
C THR A 28 8.23 -5.45 -13.69
N GLY A 29 9.07 -4.53 -13.19
CA GLY A 29 8.66 -3.44 -12.34
C GLY A 29 8.27 -3.91 -10.95
N TRP A 30 7.47 -3.10 -10.27
CA TRP A 30 6.87 -3.40 -8.97
C TRP A 30 5.52 -4.08 -9.18
N THR A 31 5.55 -5.32 -9.65
CA THR A 31 4.37 -6.10 -10.04
C THR A 31 4.40 -7.48 -9.40
N PRO A 32 3.29 -8.23 -9.44
CA PRO A 32 3.25 -9.61 -8.98
C PRO A 32 4.31 -10.55 -9.56
N SER A 33 4.83 -10.24 -10.73
CA SER A 33 5.90 -10.99 -11.40
C SER A 33 7.32 -10.68 -10.89
N PHE A 34 7.48 -9.72 -9.98
CA PHE A 34 8.76 -9.38 -9.39
C PHE A 34 9.21 -10.45 -8.38
N VAL A 35 10.48 -10.86 -8.45
CA VAL A 35 11.03 -11.96 -7.62
C VAL A 35 10.99 -11.71 -6.11
N VAL A 36 10.75 -10.48 -5.68
CA VAL A 36 10.65 -10.11 -4.25
C VAL A 36 9.26 -10.42 -3.69
N ARG A 37 8.18 -10.30 -4.49
CA ARG A 37 6.81 -10.48 -4.04
C ARG A 37 6.54 -11.78 -3.27
N PRO A 38 6.85 -12.98 -3.79
CA PRO A 38 6.55 -14.21 -3.05
C PRO A 38 7.34 -14.33 -1.75
N ILE A 39 8.48 -13.65 -1.64
CA ILE A 39 9.29 -13.60 -0.41
C ILE A 39 8.65 -12.62 0.57
N ASP A 40 8.20 -11.48 0.11
CA ASP A 40 7.47 -10.48 0.86
C ASP A 40 6.21 -11.10 1.48
N GLN A 41 5.38 -11.73 0.66
CA GLN A 41 4.17 -12.42 1.12
C GLN A 41 4.47 -13.54 2.12
N ALA A 42 5.55 -14.30 1.92
CA ALA A 42 5.97 -15.32 2.89
C ALA A 42 6.41 -14.70 4.22
N LEU A 43 7.10 -13.55 4.21
CA LEU A 43 7.48 -12.84 5.42
C LEU A 43 6.26 -12.29 6.16
N VAL A 44 5.29 -11.71 5.46
CA VAL A 44 4.02 -11.26 6.04
C VAL A 44 3.32 -12.42 6.74
N ASN A 45 3.14 -13.55 6.05
CA ASN A 45 2.46 -14.71 6.59
C ASN A 45 3.20 -15.39 7.76
N LEU A 46 4.52 -15.28 7.82
CA LEU A 46 5.34 -15.85 8.88
C LEU A 46 5.51 -14.93 10.09
N THR A 47 5.17 -13.64 9.98
CA THR A 47 5.35 -12.66 11.06
C THR A 47 4.15 -12.76 12.03
N PRO A 48 4.39 -13.09 13.33
CA PRO A 48 3.30 -13.14 14.31
C PRO A 48 2.60 -11.79 14.48
N GLY A 49 1.26 -11.81 14.64
CA GLY A 49 0.42 -10.62 14.78
C GLY A 49 0.94 -9.57 15.77
N PRO A 50 1.34 -9.94 17.01
CA PRO A 50 1.87 -8.97 17.98
C PRO A 50 3.13 -8.23 17.51
N ILE A 51 3.95 -8.83 16.64
CA ILE A 51 5.13 -8.18 16.07
C ILE A 51 4.68 -7.15 15.02
N VAL A 52 3.69 -7.48 14.21
CA VAL A 52 3.12 -6.56 13.20
C VAL A 52 2.52 -5.35 13.89
N THR A 53 1.65 -5.57 14.88
CA THR A 53 1.00 -4.48 15.65
C THR A 53 2.02 -3.57 16.32
N THR A 54 3.02 -4.17 17.04
CA THR A 54 4.10 -3.38 17.65
C THR A 54 4.91 -2.59 16.63
N ALA A 55 5.17 -3.15 15.45
CA ALA A 55 5.88 -2.45 14.38
C ALA A 55 5.07 -1.26 13.84
N ILE A 56 3.77 -1.43 13.64
CA ILE A 56 2.86 -0.34 13.23
C ILE A 56 2.87 0.78 14.27
N GLU A 57 2.67 0.47 15.55
CA GLU A 57 2.62 1.44 16.64
C GLU A 57 3.95 2.19 16.88
N THR A 58 5.09 1.49 16.73
CA THR A 58 6.40 2.07 17.12
C THR A 58 7.19 2.63 15.95
N LEU A 59 7.02 2.07 14.75
CA LEU A 59 7.80 2.41 13.56
C LEU A 59 6.97 3.12 12.49
N GLY A 60 5.64 2.99 12.50
CA GLY A 60 4.77 3.57 11.48
C GLY A 60 5.27 3.24 10.07
N ASP A 61 5.38 4.24 9.20
CA ASP A 61 5.84 4.09 7.81
C ASP A 61 7.27 3.54 7.69
N ALA A 62 8.13 3.74 8.72
CA ALA A 62 9.48 3.18 8.74
C ALA A 62 9.45 1.63 8.85
N GLY A 63 8.44 1.07 9.52
CA GLY A 63 8.24 -0.38 9.62
C GLY A 63 8.07 -1.03 8.24
N HIS A 64 7.27 -0.40 7.40
CA HIS A 64 7.04 -0.81 6.01
C HIS A 64 8.34 -0.83 5.18
N LEU A 65 9.13 0.25 5.23
CA LEU A 65 10.41 0.33 4.53
C LEU A 65 11.40 -0.76 5.00
N ILE A 66 11.41 -1.07 6.29
CA ILE A 66 12.27 -2.13 6.86
C ILE A 66 11.83 -3.49 6.33
N HIS A 67 10.51 -3.76 6.27
CA HIS A 67 9.96 -5.00 5.74
C HIS A 67 10.36 -5.23 4.29
N ILE A 68 10.15 -4.23 3.41
CA ILE A 68 10.59 -4.28 2.00
C ILE A 68 12.09 -4.53 1.88
N ALA A 69 12.90 -3.79 2.63
CA ALA A 69 14.36 -3.95 2.61
C ALA A 69 14.78 -5.37 3.00
N MET A 70 14.07 -5.97 3.95
CA MET A 70 14.29 -7.37 4.38
C MET A 70 13.92 -8.36 3.27
N ALA A 71 12.76 -8.20 2.63
CA ALA A 71 12.33 -9.03 1.50
C ALA A 71 13.34 -8.97 0.32
N VAL A 72 13.79 -7.76 -0.04
CA VAL A 72 14.83 -7.54 -1.06
C VAL A 72 16.16 -8.19 -0.66
N ALA A 73 16.57 -8.08 0.61
CA ALA A 73 17.81 -8.69 1.10
C ALA A 73 17.75 -10.22 1.05
N VAL A 74 16.63 -10.82 1.43
CA VAL A 74 16.40 -12.28 1.35
C VAL A 74 16.44 -12.73 -0.13
N ALA A 75 15.73 -12.04 -1.02
CA ALA A 75 15.78 -12.33 -2.45
C ALA A 75 17.22 -12.28 -2.99
N ALA A 76 17.92 -11.19 -2.73
CA ALA A 76 19.32 -11.03 -3.15
C ALA A 76 20.22 -12.14 -2.57
N GLY A 77 19.99 -12.55 -1.32
CA GLY A 77 20.69 -13.65 -0.67
C GLY A 77 20.48 -15.01 -1.37
N LEU A 78 19.25 -15.31 -1.77
CA LEU A 78 18.94 -16.53 -2.51
C LEU A 78 19.65 -16.58 -3.88
N PHE A 79 19.61 -15.50 -4.65
CA PHE A 79 20.33 -15.41 -5.93
C PHE A 79 21.83 -15.40 -5.73
N ALA A 80 22.34 -14.78 -4.66
CA ALA A 80 23.75 -14.84 -4.28
C ALA A 80 24.21 -16.27 -3.98
N ALA A 81 23.39 -17.07 -3.31
CA ALA A 81 23.69 -18.49 -3.04
C ALA A 81 23.81 -19.29 -4.35
N VAL A 82 22.93 -19.07 -5.32
CA VAL A 82 23.00 -19.67 -6.65
C VAL A 82 24.27 -19.23 -7.40
N ALA A 83 24.59 -17.94 -7.38
CA ALA A 83 25.80 -17.40 -8.00
C ALA A 83 27.08 -17.96 -7.35
N PHE A 84 27.08 -18.08 -6.01
CA PHE A 84 28.19 -18.68 -5.26
C PHE A 84 28.40 -20.16 -5.65
N ALA A 85 27.31 -20.92 -5.80
CA ALA A 85 27.38 -22.29 -6.30
C ALA A 85 27.99 -22.33 -7.71
N GLY A 86 27.61 -21.41 -8.60
CA GLY A 86 28.19 -21.24 -9.92
C GLY A 86 29.70 -20.97 -9.87
N LEU A 87 30.16 -20.06 -9.00
CA LEU A 87 31.60 -19.78 -8.80
C LEU A 87 32.37 -21.02 -8.31
N ARG A 88 31.78 -21.79 -7.39
CA ARG A 88 32.36 -23.04 -6.88
C ARG A 88 32.44 -24.14 -7.94
N VAL A 89 31.41 -24.25 -8.82
CA VAL A 89 31.45 -25.18 -9.95
C VAL A 89 32.52 -24.76 -10.96
N ALA A 90 32.62 -23.48 -11.31
CA ALA A 90 33.66 -22.96 -12.17
C ALA A 90 35.08 -23.26 -11.61
N ALA A 91 35.28 -23.07 -10.30
CA ALA A 91 36.54 -23.34 -9.64
C ALA A 91 36.90 -24.83 -9.60
N ARG A 92 35.92 -25.72 -9.36
CA ARG A 92 36.14 -27.17 -9.32
C ARG A 92 36.38 -27.79 -10.70
N THR A 93 35.73 -27.27 -11.72
CA THR A 93 35.78 -27.80 -13.09
C THR A 93 36.83 -27.09 -13.95
N GLU A 94 37.37 -25.97 -13.44
CA GLU A 94 38.25 -25.05 -14.18
C GLU A 94 37.59 -24.51 -15.48
N ARG A 95 36.24 -24.57 -15.53
CA ARG A 95 35.45 -24.17 -16.71
C ARG A 95 34.53 -22.99 -16.36
N ARG A 96 34.86 -21.80 -16.87
CA ARG A 96 34.05 -20.60 -16.74
C ARG A 96 32.61 -20.83 -17.21
N ALA A 97 32.42 -21.50 -18.36
CA ALA A 97 31.14 -21.78 -18.94
C ALA A 97 30.21 -22.59 -18.01
N ALA A 98 30.76 -23.55 -17.26
CA ALA A 98 30.01 -24.35 -16.30
C ALA A 98 29.47 -23.48 -15.14
N GLY A 99 30.29 -22.57 -14.62
CA GLY A 99 29.86 -21.65 -13.57
C GLY A 99 28.81 -20.65 -14.03
N VAL A 100 28.97 -20.10 -15.23
CA VAL A 100 27.99 -19.20 -15.87
C VAL A 100 26.67 -19.90 -16.11
N ALA A 101 26.72 -21.17 -16.59
CA ALA A 101 25.51 -21.95 -16.79
C ALA A 101 24.75 -22.23 -15.48
N VAL A 102 25.48 -22.60 -14.40
CA VAL A 102 24.87 -22.81 -13.08
C VAL A 102 24.26 -21.52 -12.56
N ALA A 103 24.96 -20.39 -12.64
CA ALA A 103 24.44 -19.10 -12.17
C ALA A 103 23.24 -18.65 -13.01
N GLY A 104 23.30 -18.73 -14.34
CA GLY A 104 22.22 -18.30 -15.23
C GLY A 104 20.99 -19.21 -15.16
N VAL A 105 21.17 -20.51 -15.39
CA VAL A 105 20.04 -21.47 -15.38
C VAL A 105 19.49 -21.60 -13.95
N GLY A 106 20.33 -21.64 -12.93
CA GLY A 106 19.89 -21.71 -11.53
C GLY A 106 19.11 -20.47 -11.11
N SER A 107 19.55 -19.26 -11.48
CA SER A 107 18.80 -18.03 -11.23
C SER A 107 17.49 -17.97 -12.03
N TRP A 108 17.46 -18.47 -13.26
CA TRP A 108 16.26 -18.58 -14.04
C TRP A 108 15.24 -19.54 -13.40
N LEU A 109 15.67 -20.74 -12.98
CA LEU A 109 14.82 -21.71 -12.29
C LEU A 109 14.30 -21.17 -10.96
N LEU A 110 15.16 -20.49 -10.19
CA LEU A 110 14.74 -19.86 -8.93
C LEU A 110 13.69 -18.78 -9.19
N ALA A 111 13.93 -17.87 -10.12
CA ALA A 111 12.99 -16.79 -10.43
C ALA A 111 11.66 -17.34 -10.98
N ALA A 112 11.71 -18.30 -11.93
CA ALA A 112 10.51 -18.93 -12.49
C ALA A 112 9.74 -19.74 -11.41
N GLY A 113 10.44 -20.39 -10.50
CA GLY A 113 9.83 -21.12 -9.39
C GLY A 113 9.18 -20.21 -8.34
N LEU A 114 9.75 -19.01 -8.12
CA LEU A 114 9.17 -18.02 -7.23
C LEU A 114 7.94 -17.34 -7.84
N THR A 115 8.01 -16.90 -9.10
CA THR A 115 7.00 -16.03 -9.71
C THR A 115 5.98 -16.77 -10.57
N GLY A 116 6.22 -18.04 -10.94
CA GLY A 116 5.43 -18.77 -11.93
C GLY A 116 5.67 -18.31 -13.38
N VAL A 117 6.44 -17.23 -13.62
CA VAL A 117 6.63 -16.59 -14.94
C VAL A 117 8.01 -16.87 -15.50
N SER A 118 8.08 -17.75 -16.51
CA SER A 118 9.36 -18.19 -17.10
C SER A 118 10.06 -17.13 -17.96
N THR A 119 9.33 -16.26 -18.63
CA THR A 119 9.88 -15.20 -19.49
C THR A 119 10.48 -14.06 -18.69
N GLY A 120 9.81 -13.59 -17.63
CA GLY A 120 10.29 -12.56 -16.71
C GLY A 120 11.54 -12.99 -15.93
N ALA A 121 11.71 -14.30 -15.70
CA ALA A 121 12.86 -14.87 -15.00
C ALA A 121 14.21 -14.60 -15.69
N LEU A 122 14.23 -14.28 -16.99
CA LEU A 122 15.44 -13.85 -17.71
C LEU A 122 16.02 -12.53 -17.16
N GLY A 123 15.15 -11.67 -16.63
CA GLY A 123 15.55 -10.43 -15.97
C GLY A 123 16.54 -10.67 -14.80
N ALA A 124 16.32 -11.70 -14.00
CA ALA A 124 17.23 -12.08 -12.91
C ALA A 124 18.44 -12.92 -13.41
N ALA A 125 18.22 -13.83 -14.37
CA ALA A 125 19.22 -14.78 -14.81
C ALA A 125 20.42 -14.16 -15.54
N LEU A 126 20.16 -13.22 -16.46
CA LEU A 126 21.20 -12.62 -17.29
C LEU A 126 22.21 -11.78 -16.49
N PRO A 127 21.80 -10.88 -15.58
CA PRO A 127 22.73 -10.14 -14.75
C PRO A 127 23.56 -11.06 -13.82
N ALA A 128 22.93 -12.06 -13.19
CA ALA A 128 23.63 -13.02 -12.32
C ALA A 128 24.72 -13.79 -13.10
N ALA A 129 24.37 -14.33 -14.26
CA ALA A 129 25.32 -15.03 -15.16
C ALA A 129 26.46 -14.11 -15.60
N THR A 130 26.16 -12.85 -15.91
CA THR A 130 27.14 -11.85 -16.35
C THR A 130 28.16 -11.56 -15.26
N VAL A 131 27.71 -11.29 -14.02
CA VAL A 131 28.61 -11.03 -12.88
C VAL A 131 29.52 -12.20 -12.62
N VAL A 132 29.00 -13.43 -12.59
CA VAL A 132 29.79 -14.66 -12.42
C VAL A 132 30.78 -14.83 -13.56
N GLY A 133 30.32 -14.61 -14.79
CA GLY A 133 31.15 -14.75 -15.98
C GLY A 133 32.31 -13.77 -16.06
N VAL A 134 32.09 -12.50 -15.71
CA VAL A 134 33.13 -11.46 -15.69
C VAL A 134 34.00 -11.56 -14.48
N GLY A 135 33.46 -11.94 -13.32
CA GLY A 135 34.20 -12.03 -12.05
C GLY A 135 35.09 -13.25 -11.92
N TRP A 136 34.78 -14.35 -12.62
CA TRP A 136 35.57 -15.58 -12.48
C TRP A 136 36.96 -15.45 -13.07
N LEU A 137 37.97 -15.97 -12.34
CA LEU A 137 39.37 -16.10 -12.77
C LEU A 137 39.85 -17.52 -12.50
N PRO A 138 40.60 -18.16 -13.43
CA PRO A 138 41.13 -19.49 -13.23
C PRO A 138 42.16 -19.52 -12.11
N SER A 139 42.24 -20.65 -11.36
CA SER A 139 43.17 -20.86 -10.26
C SER A 139 44.64 -20.84 -10.70
N SER A 140 44.91 -21.14 -11.97
CA SER A 140 46.26 -21.10 -12.58
C SER A 140 46.84 -19.69 -12.70
N ALA A 141 46.10 -18.64 -12.35
CA ALA A 141 46.59 -17.27 -12.33
C ALA A 141 47.34 -16.90 -11.04
N THR A 142 47.40 -17.78 -10.05
CA THR A 142 48.20 -17.58 -8.81
C THR A 142 49.56 -18.24 -8.97
N PRO A 143 50.70 -17.49 -8.93
CA PRO A 143 52.03 -18.08 -9.00
C PRO A 143 52.29 -18.89 -7.73
N SER A 144 52.69 -20.13 -7.87
CA SER A 144 53.25 -20.95 -6.78
C SER A 144 54.77 -20.99 -6.94
N GLY A 145 55.52 -20.40 -5.99
CA GLY A 145 56.99 -20.49 -5.94
C GLY A 145 57.62 -19.50 -4.96
N ASP A 146 58.71 -19.95 -4.31
CA ASP A 146 59.54 -19.21 -3.34
C ASP A 146 60.58 -18.25 -4.01
N ASP A 147 60.37 -17.86 -5.25
CA ASP A 147 61.27 -16.97 -5.99
C ASP A 147 60.95 -15.49 -5.69
N PRO A 148 61.93 -14.62 -5.33
CA PRO A 148 61.69 -13.19 -5.10
C PRO A 148 61.14 -12.42 -6.32
N ALA A 149 61.34 -12.90 -7.54
CA ALA A 149 60.73 -12.42 -8.76
C ALA A 149 59.26 -12.86 -8.83
N ALA A 150 58.93 -14.06 -8.36
CA ALA A 150 57.59 -14.58 -8.22
C ALA A 150 56.74 -13.83 -7.15
N ALA A 151 57.39 -13.36 -6.06
CA ALA A 151 56.75 -12.57 -5.01
C ALA A 151 56.28 -11.17 -5.51
N ARG A 152 57.07 -10.53 -6.38
CA ARG A 152 56.68 -9.27 -7.05
C ARG A 152 55.59 -9.49 -8.09
N ASN A 153 55.59 -10.62 -8.80
CA ASN A 153 54.53 -11.01 -9.71
C ASN A 153 53.23 -11.39 -8.95
N SER A 154 53.36 -12.00 -7.76
CA SER A 154 52.19 -12.38 -6.94
C SER A 154 51.45 -11.15 -6.40
N SER A 155 52.15 -10.09 -5.96
CA SER A 155 51.49 -8.84 -5.52
C SER A 155 50.77 -8.14 -6.68
N ALA A 156 51.37 -8.10 -7.86
CA ALA A 156 50.73 -7.52 -9.06
C ALA A 156 49.49 -8.31 -9.50
N VAL A 157 49.52 -9.64 -9.39
CA VAL A 157 48.35 -10.50 -9.67
C VAL A 157 47.25 -10.30 -8.64
N VAL A 158 47.60 -10.23 -7.33
CA VAL A 158 46.62 -9.94 -6.26
C VAL A 158 45.97 -8.58 -6.46
N ASP A 159 46.74 -7.55 -6.82
CA ASP A 159 46.22 -6.21 -7.10
C ASP A 159 45.35 -6.18 -8.36
N ALA A 160 45.64 -6.96 -9.38
CA ALA A 160 44.82 -7.09 -10.59
C ALA A 160 43.51 -7.80 -10.29
N VAL A 161 43.53 -8.88 -9.49
CA VAL A 161 42.34 -9.60 -9.03
C VAL A 161 41.43 -8.68 -8.20
N ARG A 162 42.05 -7.96 -7.24
CA ARG A 162 41.31 -7.01 -6.38
C ARG A 162 40.67 -5.89 -7.20
N ARG A 163 41.37 -5.26 -8.13
CA ARG A 163 40.85 -4.22 -9.02
C ARG A 163 39.69 -4.73 -9.87
N ARG A 164 39.83 -5.94 -10.42
CA ARG A 164 38.77 -6.57 -11.23
C ARG A 164 37.51 -6.86 -10.38
N THR A 165 37.68 -7.45 -9.20
CA THR A 165 36.57 -7.71 -8.28
C THR A 165 35.84 -6.43 -7.91
N LEU A 166 36.58 -5.38 -7.54
CA LEU A 166 36.02 -4.07 -7.23
C LEU A 166 35.32 -3.46 -8.45
N GLY A 167 35.88 -3.60 -9.64
CA GLY A 167 35.26 -3.13 -10.89
C GLY A 167 33.96 -3.87 -11.21
N VAL A 168 33.89 -5.18 -10.98
CA VAL A 168 32.67 -5.97 -11.18
C VAL A 168 31.59 -5.60 -10.15
N VAL A 169 31.96 -5.44 -8.88
CA VAL A 169 31.05 -5.02 -7.82
C VAL A 169 30.54 -3.59 -8.10
N ALA A 170 31.42 -2.66 -8.46
CA ALA A 170 31.01 -1.30 -8.83
C ALA A 170 30.11 -1.28 -10.08
N GLY A 171 30.39 -2.12 -11.07
CA GLY A 171 29.54 -2.29 -12.25
C GLY A 171 28.15 -2.86 -11.91
N ALA A 172 28.08 -3.83 -11.00
CA ALA A 172 26.80 -4.37 -10.52
C ALA A 172 25.98 -3.32 -9.75
N LEU A 173 26.62 -2.55 -8.86
CA LEU A 173 25.96 -1.44 -8.15
C LEU A 173 25.51 -0.34 -9.11
N GLY A 174 26.33 -0.01 -10.11
CA GLY A 174 25.95 0.93 -11.18
C GLY A 174 24.75 0.42 -11.98
N PHE A 175 24.69 -0.89 -12.25
CA PHE A 175 23.51 -1.50 -12.90
C PHE A 175 22.26 -1.41 -12.03
N VAL A 176 22.35 -1.65 -10.72
CA VAL A 176 21.23 -1.48 -9.78
C VAL A 176 20.67 -0.06 -9.85
N GLY A 177 21.55 0.95 -9.77
CA GLY A 177 21.13 2.36 -9.88
C GLY A 177 20.53 2.70 -11.26
N ALA A 178 21.13 2.18 -12.35
CA ALA A 178 20.63 2.39 -13.70
C ALA A 178 19.29 1.70 -13.95
N ALA A 179 19.09 0.49 -13.42
CA ALA A 179 17.82 -0.23 -13.50
C ALA A 179 16.69 0.51 -12.78
N ALA A 180 16.95 1.02 -11.57
CA ALA A 180 16.01 1.83 -10.82
C ALA A 180 15.65 3.14 -11.54
N ALA A 181 16.66 3.85 -12.09
CA ALA A 181 16.43 5.09 -12.84
C ALA A 181 15.67 4.84 -14.15
N ALA A 182 16.02 3.79 -14.90
CA ALA A 182 15.34 3.43 -16.14
C ALA A 182 13.88 3.05 -15.88
N ARG A 183 13.61 2.27 -14.82
CA ARG A 183 12.24 1.89 -14.46
C ARG A 183 11.41 3.09 -14.02
N ARG A 184 12.00 4.01 -13.22
CA ARG A 184 11.34 5.27 -12.87
C ARG A 184 10.99 6.11 -14.10
N ALA A 185 11.90 6.20 -15.08
CA ALA A 185 11.64 6.90 -16.34
C ALA A 185 10.56 6.22 -17.21
N LEU A 186 10.45 4.90 -17.15
CA LEU A 186 9.40 4.14 -17.84
C LEU A 186 8.04 4.24 -17.13
N ALA A 187 8.05 4.37 -15.80
CA ALA A 187 6.84 4.52 -14.98
C ALA A 187 6.30 5.96 -14.94
N SER A 188 7.12 6.97 -15.27
CA SER A 188 6.72 8.39 -15.29
C SER A 188 5.90 8.80 -16.52
N GLY A 189 5.43 7.87 -17.33
CA GLY A 189 4.38 8.09 -18.30
C GLY A 189 3.04 7.75 -17.65
N ASP A 190 2.51 8.64 -16.82
CA ASP A 190 1.13 8.55 -16.36
C ASP A 190 0.20 8.74 -17.56
N ASP A 191 -0.15 7.64 -18.22
CA ASP A 191 -1.33 7.65 -19.07
C ASP A 191 -2.53 7.94 -18.15
N PRO A 192 -3.32 8.98 -18.43
CA PRO A 192 -4.47 9.30 -17.60
C PRO A 192 -5.40 8.08 -17.58
N LEU A 193 -5.83 7.70 -16.38
CA LEU A 193 -6.81 6.63 -16.22
C LEU A 193 -8.00 6.86 -17.16
N PRO A 194 -8.50 5.83 -17.85
CA PRO A 194 -9.69 5.94 -18.68
C PRO A 194 -10.92 6.30 -17.83
N ASP A 195 -11.99 6.74 -18.49
CA ASP A 195 -13.25 6.98 -17.81
C ASP A 195 -13.84 5.66 -17.32
N ALA A 196 -14.42 5.67 -16.13
CA ALA A 196 -15.07 4.49 -15.57
C ALA A 196 -16.28 4.07 -16.43
N PRO A 197 -16.55 2.75 -16.58
CA PRO A 197 -17.74 2.29 -17.25
C PRO A 197 -19.01 2.96 -16.67
N ARG A 198 -19.85 3.50 -17.55
CA ARG A 198 -21.11 4.19 -17.17
C ARG A 198 -20.95 5.31 -16.15
N SER A 199 -19.87 6.08 -16.28
CA SER A 199 -19.56 7.23 -15.42
C SER A 199 -20.44 8.46 -15.68
N GLU A 200 -21.51 8.35 -16.49
CA GLU A 200 -22.51 9.40 -16.69
C GLU A 200 -23.10 9.82 -15.34
N GLY A 201 -22.95 11.07 -14.98
CA GLY A 201 -23.37 11.60 -13.70
C GLY A 201 -22.25 11.77 -12.66
N ALA A 202 -21.11 11.08 -12.78
CA ALA A 202 -19.98 11.29 -11.88
C ALA A 202 -19.47 12.74 -11.94
N ALA A 203 -19.40 13.32 -13.14
CA ALA A 203 -18.99 14.72 -13.31
C ALA A 203 -20.00 15.71 -12.66
N ALA A 204 -21.30 15.42 -12.73
CA ALA A 204 -22.30 16.22 -12.05
C ALA A 204 -22.12 16.14 -10.54
N ARG A 205 -21.89 14.93 -10.02
CA ARG A 205 -21.67 14.70 -8.59
C ARG A 205 -20.41 15.40 -8.08
N LEU A 206 -19.31 15.34 -8.83
CA LEU A 206 -18.07 16.09 -8.53
C LEU A 206 -18.33 17.60 -8.48
N GLY A 207 -19.11 18.15 -9.44
CA GLY A 207 -19.48 19.56 -9.45
C GLY A 207 -20.36 19.98 -8.25
N GLU A 208 -21.21 19.09 -7.73
CA GLU A 208 -21.98 19.34 -6.50
C GLU A 208 -21.04 19.44 -5.29
N LEU A 209 -20.04 18.54 -5.17
CA LEU A 209 -19.06 18.58 -4.09
C LEU A 209 -18.18 19.84 -4.18
N GLU A 210 -17.74 20.21 -5.37
CA GLU A 210 -16.98 21.43 -5.59
C GLU A 210 -17.79 22.69 -5.19
N THR A 211 -19.08 22.71 -5.50
CA THR A 211 -19.97 23.81 -5.12
C THR A 211 -20.22 23.86 -3.61
N ALA A 212 -20.28 22.72 -2.94
CA ALA A 212 -20.50 22.62 -1.51
C ALA A 212 -19.25 23.00 -0.68
N ALA A 213 -18.07 23.01 -1.28
CA ALA A 213 -16.80 23.31 -0.60
C ALA A 213 -16.75 24.73 -0.06
N LEU A 214 -16.06 24.93 1.05
CA LEU A 214 -15.69 26.25 1.57
C LEU A 214 -14.56 26.87 0.74
N SER A 215 -14.58 28.18 0.63
CA SER A 215 -13.41 28.94 0.17
C SER A 215 -12.46 29.09 1.36
N VAL A 216 -11.32 28.44 1.29
CA VAL A 216 -10.22 28.51 2.24
C VAL A 216 -8.99 29.12 1.55
N GLU A 217 -8.08 29.71 2.31
CA GLU A 217 -6.87 30.38 1.78
C GLU A 217 -5.76 29.37 1.44
N SER A 218 -5.81 28.16 1.97
CA SER A 218 -4.83 27.10 1.67
C SER A 218 -5.15 26.43 0.34
N ASP A 219 -4.19 26.45 -0.58
CA ASP A 219 -4.25 25.70 -1.84
C ASP A 219 -3.90 24.19 -1.63
N ASP A 220 -3.24 23.85 -0.51
CA ASP A 220 -2.77 22.49 -0.22
C ASP A 220 -3.80 21.65 0.58
N LEU A 221 -4.81 22.31 1.18
CA LEU A 221 -5.90 21.59 1.86
C LEU A 221 -6.94 21.13 0.85
N HIS A 222 -7.21 19.82 0.79
CA HIS A 222 -8.25 19.30 -0.07
C HIS A 222 -9.62 19.96 0.20
N GLY A 223 -10.40 20.15 -0.85
CA GLY A 223 -11.79 20.57 -0.74
C GLY A 223 -12.69 19.41 -0.29
N MET A 224 -13.83 19.24 -0.97
CA MET A 224 -14.75 18.16 -0.67
C MET A 224 -14.37 16.83 -1.33
N VAL A 225 -13.35 16.78 -2.18
CA VAL A 225 -12.88 15.57 -2.90
C VAL A 225 -11.35 15.56 -2.89
N SER A 226 -10.78 14.43 -2.50
CA SER A 226 -9.33 14.18 -2.59
C SER A 226 -8.94 13.79 -4.02
N PRO A 227 -7.83 14.31 -4.56
CA PRO A 227 -7.27 13.82 -5.82
C PRO A 227 -6.93 12.34 -5.75
N ILE A 228 -7.15 11.59 -6.84
CA ILE A 228 -6.89 10.13 -6.86
C ILE A 228 -5.45 9.79 -6.42
N GLY A 229 -4.45 10.55 -6.88
CA GLY A 229 -3.04 10.29 -6.58
C GLY A 229 -2.61 10.67 -5.16
N GLU A 230 -3.46 11.35 -4.39
CA GLU A 230 -3.21 11.81 -3.02
C GLU A 230 -4.09 11.08 -2.00
N PHE A 231 -5.13 10.38 -2.46
CA PHE A 231 -5.98 9.54 -1.63
C PHE A 231 -5.14 8.44 -0.97
N TYR A 232 -5.25 8.30 0.35
CA TYR A 232 -4.44 7.35 1.10
C TYR A 232 -4.59 5.92 0.59
N ASN A 233 -3.49 5.17 0.58
CA ASN A 233 -3.45 3.77 0.21
C ASN A 233 -2.81 2.94 1.33
N VAL A 234 -3.50 1.89 1.77
CA VAL A 234 -3.03 0.92 2.77
C VAL A 234 -3.44 -0.47 2.34
N ASP A 235 -2.48 -1.37 2.27
CA ASP A 235 -2.64 -2.77 1.88
C ASP A 235 -1.87 -3.68 2.84
N ILE A 236 -2.27 -4.95 2.92
CA ILE A 236 -1.54 -5.96 3.69
C ILE A 236 -0.30 -6.46 2.94
N ALA A 237 -0.28 -6.29 1.62
CA ALA A 237 0.80 -6.68 0.74
C ALA A 237 1.34 -5.46 -0.02
N GLU A 238 2.63 -5.48 -0.32
CA GLU A 238 3.34 -4.42 -1.07
C GLU A 238 3.01 -4.41 -2.56
N PHE A 239 2.48 -5.50 -3.07
CA PHE A 239 2.27 -5.70 -4.51
C PHE A 239 0.80 -5.89 -4.80
N ASP A 240 0.21 -4.92 -5.50
CA ASP A 240 -1.18 -5.00 -5.94
C ASP A 240 -1.41 -6.24 -6.81
N PRO A 241 -2.54 -6.93 -6.66
CA PRO A 241 -2.97 -7.95 -7.62
C PRO A 241 -3.11 -7.38 -9.04
N GLU A 242 -2.64 -8.12 -10.04
CA GLU A 242 -2.89 -7.81 -11.45
C GLU A 242 -4.16 -8.53 -11.92
N VAL A 243 -5.32 -7.97 -11.62
CA VAL A 243 -6.62 -8.50 -12.04
C VAL A 243 -7.20 -7.61 -13.12
N THR A 244 -7.48 -8.18 -14.29
CA THR A 244 -8.17 -7.44 -15.34
C THR A 244 -9.69 -7.55 -15.19
N ALA A 245 -10.45 -6.56 -15.66
CA ALA A 245 -11.91 -6.58 -15.63
C ALA A 245 -12.49 -7.83 -16.30
N GLY A 246 -11.87 -8.29 -17.40
CA GLY A 246 -12.32 -9.50 -18.14
C GLY A 246 -12.01 -10.83 -17.45
N GLU A 247 -11.14 -10.86 -16.46
CA GLU A 247 -10.78 -12.05 -15.66
C GLU A 247 -11.42 -12.05 -14.28
N TRP A 248 -11.94 -10.89 -13.87
CA TRP A 248 -12.54 -10.72 -12.54
C TRP A 248 -13.91 -11.39 -12.43
N SER A 249 -14.15 -11.99 -11.27
CA SER A 249 -15.49 -12.43 -10.87
C SER A 249 -15.65 -12.34 -9.36
N LEU A 250 -16.88 -12.07 -8.90
CA LEU A 250 -17.28 -12.14 -7.50
C LEU A 250 -18.10 -13.40 -7.27
N THR A 251 -17.61 -14.26 -6.39
CA THR A 251 -18.30 -15.51 -6.03
C THR A 251 -18.95 -15.40 -4.65
N PHE A 252 -20.20 -15.83 -4.55
CA PHE A 252 -20.92 -15.97 -3.29
C PHE A 252 -20.92 -17.44 -2.90
N THR A 253 -20.44 -17.74 -1.69
CA THR A 253 -20.25 -19.11 -1.18
C THR A 253 -20.78 -19.27 0.25
N GLY A 254 -20.63 -20.45 0.82
CA GLY A 254 -21.02 -20.77 2.21
C GLY A 254 -22.52 -21.02 2.37
N GLU A 255 -23.12 -20.47 3.42
CA GLU A 255 -24.52 -20.68 3.79
C GLU A 255 -25.47 -19.89 2.89
N THR A 256 -25.51 -20.23 1.59
CA THR A 256 -26.38 -19.64 0.57
C THR A 256 -27.43 -20.65 0.11
N GLY A 257 -28.61 -20.16 -0.32
CA GLY A 257 -29.61 -20.99 -0.99
C GLY A 257 -29.17 -21.46 -2.38
N SER A 258 -28.24 -20.74 -2.99
CA SER A 258 -27.62 -21.07 -4.28
C SER A 258 -26.27 -20.39 -4.44
N ASP A 259 -25.24 -21.14 -4.85
CA ASP A 259 -23.97 -20.53 -5.25
C ASP A 259 -24.18 -19.62 -6.47
N ARG A 260 -23.51 -18.49 -6.47
CA ARG A 260 -23.58 -17.50 -7.53
C ARG A 260 -22.21 -16.92 -7.82
N THR A 261 -21.91 -16.74 -9.10
CA THR A 261 -20.76 -15.97 -9.57
C THR A 261 -21.27 -14.85 -10.47
N VAL A 262 -20.75 -13.65 -10.29
CA VAL A 262 -21.03 -12.45 -11.06
C VAL A 262 -19.75 -12.01 -11.73
N ASP A 263 -19.75 -11.88 -13.05
CA ASP A 263 -18.62 -11.32 -13.79
C ASP A 263 -18.73 -9.78 -13.89
N PHE A 264 -17.67 -9.15 -14.40
CA PHE A 264 -17.61 -7.70 -14.49
C PHE A 264 -18.70 -7.12 -15.41
N ASP A 265 -19.00 -7.77 -16.54
CA ASP A 265 -20.01 -7.30 -17.49
C ASP A 265 -21.41 -7.35 -16.85
N GLU A 266 -21.73 -8.44 -16.14
CA GLU A 266 -22.98 -8.55 -15.38
C GLU A 266 -23.06 -7.46 -14.29
N LEU A 267 -21.92 -7.16 -13.61
CA LEU A 267 -21.91 -6.17 -12.54
C LEU A 267 -22.21 -4.77 -13.06
N ILE A 268 -21.53 -4.33 -14.13
CA ILE A 268 -21.70 -2.98 -14.68
C ILE A 268 -23.02 -2.78 -15.42
N ASP A 269 -23.73 -3.88 -15.76
CA ASP A 269 -25.07 -3.83 -16.35
C ASP A 269 -26.19 -3.54 -15.34
N ARG A 270 -25.86 -3.54 -14.04
CA ARG A 270 -26.81 -3.19 -12.95
C ARG A 270 -27.06 -1.68 -12.89
N PRO A 271 -28.07 -1.24 -12.12
CA PRO A 271 -28.27 0.18 -11.86
C PRO A 271 -26.99 0.84 -11.32
N VAL A 272 -26.54 1.89 -12.00
CA VAL A 272 -25.32 2.62 -11.65
C VAL A 272 -25.67 3.81 -10.77
N GLU A 273 -24.91 3.96 -9.68
CA GLU A 273 -24.97 5.12 -8.79
C GLU A 273 -23.60 5.79 -8.69
N HIS A 274 -23.61 7.07 -8.31
CA HIS A 274 -22.41 7.86 -8.03
C HIS A 274 -22.53 8.42 -6.62
N ARG A 275 -21.82 7.81 -5.67
CA ARG A 275 -21.89 8.15 -4.25
C ARG A 275 -20.60 8.84 -3.81
N ALA A 276 -20.72 9.92 -3.03
CA ALA A 276 -19.60 10.42 -2.27
C ALA A 276 -19.48 9.60 -0.98
N ILE A 277 -18.32 8.98 -0.75
CA ILE A 277 -18.05 8.18 0.45
C ILE A 277 -16.64 8.51 0.94
N THR A 278 -16.56 8.84 2.21
CA THR A 278 -15.29 9.11 2.91
C THR A 278 -14.75 7.84 3.51
N LEU A 279 -13.45 7.60 3.35
CA LEU A 279 -12.75 6.50 4.00
C LEU A 279 -11.82 7.04 5.08
N ARG A 280 -11.81 6.38 6.24
CA ARG A 280 -10.89 6.65 7.35
C ARG A 280 -10.18 5.35 7.77
N CYS A 281 -8.86 5.38 7.83
CA CYS A 281 -8.07 4.23 8.28
C CYS A 281 -8.18 4.05 9.80
N VAL A 282 -8.43 2.82 10.27
CA VAL A 282 -8.44 2.50 11.70
C VAL A 282 -7.06 2.66 12.32
N GLY A 283 -5.99 2.34 11.57
CA GLY A 283 -4.60 2.40 12.02
C GLY A 283 -3.96 3.79 11.96
N GLU A 284 -4.73 4.87 11.73
CA GLU A 284 -4.14 6.20 11.75
C GLU A 284 -4.09 6.83 13.16
N ASP A 285 -3.14 7.74 13.37
CA ASP A 285 -3.13 8.59 14.55
C ASP A 285 -4.32 9.57 14.53
N LEU A 286 -4.66 10.15 15.69
CA LEU A 286 -5.84 11.03 15.85
C LEU A 286 -5.94 12.13 14.79
N ASN A 287 -4.84 12.77 14.44
CA ASN A 287 -4.78 13.81 13.41
C ASN A 287 -3.91 13.39 12.22
N GLY A 288 -3.86 12.08 11.93
CA GLY A 288 -3.10 11.50 10.82
C GLY A 288 -3.71 11.81 9.45
N PRO A 289 -2.99 11.56 8.35
CA PRO A 289 -3.41 11.95 7.01
C PRO A 289 -4.31 10.94 6.28
N LYS A 290 -4.77 9.88 6.96
CA LYS A 290 -5.50 8.78 6.29
C LYS A 290 -7.01 8.94 6.46
N LEU A 291 -7.53 10.08 5.99
CA LEU A 291 -8.94 10.40 5.89
C LEU A 291 -9.17 11.12 4.55
N ASP A 292 -9.88 10.51 3.63
CA ASP A 292 -10.10 11.02 2.29
C ASP A 292 -11.50 10.76 1.78
N ASN A 293 -12.01 11.63 0.89
CA ASN A 293 -13.31 11.52 0.26
C ASN A 293 -13.20 11.45 -1.26
N ALA A 294 -14.00 10.59 -1.89
CA ALA A 294 -14.08 10.48 -3.33
C ALA A 294 -15.52 10.26 -3.81
N VAL A 295 -15.76 10.53 -5.08
CA VAL A 295 -16.99 10.10 -5.78
C VAL A 295 -16.73 8.72 -6.38
N TRP A 296 -17.46 7.73 -5.86
CA TRP A 296 -17.38 6.35 -6.31
C TRP A 296 -18.49 6.01 -7.30
N THR A 297 -18.13 5.34 -8.38
CA THR A 297 -19.08 4.82 -9.38
C THR A 297 -19.26 3.33 -9.18
N GLY A 298 -20.49 2.87 -9.03
CA GLY A 298 -20.75 1.48 -8.71
C GLY A 298 -22.23 1.13 -8.61
N THR A 299 -22.55 0.07 -7.87
CA THR A 299 -23.91 -0.43 -7.65
C THR A 299 -24.11 -0.88 -6.20
N PRO A 300 -25.32 -0.74 -5.61
CA PRO A 300 -25.63 -1.30 -4.30
C PRO A 300 -25.49 -2.83 -4.29
N ILE A 301 -24.94 -3.37 -3.19
CA ILE A 301 -24.76 -4.82 -3.05
C ILE A 301 -26.04 -5.56 -2.64
N ARG A 302 -26.98 -4.91 -1.94
CA ARG A 302 -28.21 -5.52 -1.40
C ARG A 302 -28.98 -6.39 -2.39
N PRO A 303 -29.25 -5.99 -3.67
CA PRO A 303 -29.97 -6.84 -4.60
C PRO A 303 -29.20 -8.12 -5.00
N LEU A 304 -27.87 -8.12 -4.87
CA LEU A 304 -27.06 -9.34 -5.08
C LEU A 304 -27.21 -10.28 -3.89
N LEU A 305 -27.09 -9.78 -2.66
CA LEU A 305 -27.27 -10.55 -1.44
C LEU A 305 -28.66 -11.17 -1.35
N GLU A 306 -29.72 -10.41 -1.66
CA GLU A 306 -31.09 -10.93 -1.70
C GLU A 306 -31.27 -12.06 -2.72
N SER A 307 -30.50 -12.04 -3.82
CA SER A 307 -30.61 -13.05 -4.90
C SER A 307 -29.99 -14.39 -4.56
N ILE A 308 -29.15 -14.48 -3.54
CA ILE A 308 -28.48 -15.72 -3.11
C ILE A 308 -29.17 -16.38 -1.92
N ASP A 309 -30.22 -15.76 -1.36
CA ASP A 309 -31.01 -16.27 -0.23
C ASP A 309 -30.12 -16.69 0.96
N PRO A 310 -29.57 -15.72 1.72
CA PRO A 310 -28.71 -16.02 2.87
C PRO A 310 -29.36 -16.95 3.89
N GLN A 311 -28.68 -18.00 4.31
CA GLN A 311 -29.20 -19.05 5.19
C GLN A 311 -28.44 -19.19 6.52
N GLY A 312 -27.30 -18.47 6.69
CA GLY A 312 -26.41 -18.62 7.83
C GLY A 312 -27.03 -18.28 9.18
N GLU A 313 -26.76 -19.07 10.23
CA GLU A 313 -27.28 -18.82 11.58
C GLU A 313 -26.60 -17.63 12.28
N CYS A 314 -25.35 -17.26 11.88
CA CYS A 314 -24.63 -16.13 12.49
C CYS A 314 -24.97 -14.77 11.86
N ASP A 315 -25.71 -14.73 10.76
CA ASP A 315 -25.95 -13.50 9.98
C ASP A 315 -24.64 -12.73 9.68
N CYS A 316 -23.55 -13.44 9.43
CA CYS A 316 -22.23 -12.87 9.18
C CYS A 316 -21.62 -13.35 7.86
N ALA A 317 -20.80 -12.50 7.27
CA ALA A 317 -20.12 -12.75 6.00
C ALA A 317 -18.61 -12.48 6.12
N MET A 318 -17.80 -13.35 5.49
CA MET A 318 -16.39 -13.14 5.28
C MET A 318 -16.17 -12.63 3.86
N LEU A 319 -15.57 -11.47 3.73
CA LEU A 319 -15.18 -10.89 2.45
C LEU A 319 -13.70 -11.18 2.20
N ARG A 320 -13.36 -11.55 0.95
CA ARG A 320 -11.98 -11.88 0.56
C ARG A 320 -11.55 -11.10 -0.67
N GLY A 321 -10.34 -10.55 -0.59
CA GLY A 321 -9.65 -9.89 -1.71
C GLY A 321 -8.62 -10.81 -2.36
N GLU A 322 -8.27 -10.52 -3.62
CA GLU A 322 -7.24 -11.25 -4.38
C GLU A 322 -5.82 -11.08 -3.82
N ASP A 323 -5.59 -10.10 -2.95
CA ASP A 323 -4.33 -9.90 -2.22
C ASP A 323 -4.17 -10.86 -1.03
N GLY A 324 -5.23 -11.62 -0.69
CA GLY A 324 -5.31 -12.51 0.45
C GLY A 324 -5.83 -11.83 1.71
N TYR A 325 -6.30 -10.59 1.63
CA TYR A 325 -7.01 -9.92 2.72
C TYR A 325 -8.39 -10.52 2.92
N TYR A 326 -8.84 -10.59 4.17
CA TYR A 326 -10.16 -11.05 4.54
C TYR A 326 -10.65 -10.34 5.81
N VAL A 327 -11.95 -10.07 5.85
CA VAL A 327 -12.61 -9.40 6.99
C VAL A 327 -14.03 -9.92 7.15
N GLN A 328 -14.46 -10.11 8.39
CA GLN A 328 -15.80 -10.58 8.73
C GLN A 328 -16.60 -9.46 9.41
N PHE A 329 -17.87 -9.32 9.01
CA PHE A 329 -18.83 -8.47 9.69
C PHE A 329 -20.29 -8.87 9.36
N PRO A 330 -21.31 -8.27 10.02
CA PRO A 330 -22.70 -8.66 9.84
C PRO A 330 -23.24 -8.48 8.42
N VAL A 331 -24.10 -9.37 7.97
CA VAL A 331 -24.71 -9.35 6.62
C VAL A 331 -25.63 -8.13 6.43
N ASP A 332 -26.30 -7.66 7.47
CA ASP A 332 -27.15 -6.47 7.40
C ASP A 332 -26.31 -5.20 7.15
N VAL A 333 -25.13 -5.09 7.75
CA VAL A 333 -24.15 -4.04 7.47
C VAL A 333 -23.63 -4.14 6.03
N LEU A 334 -23.28 -5.37 5.58
CA LEU A 334 -22.86 -5.62 4.20
C LEU A 334 -23.95 -5.21 3.20
N ALA A 335 -25.23 -5.42 3.54
CA ALA A 335 -26.35 -5.10 2.67
C ALA A 335 -26.46 -3.60 2.35
N ASP A 336 -25.90 -2.71 3.18
CA ASP A 336 -25.81 -1.27 2.91
C ASP A 336 -24.57 -0.90 2.08
N GLY A 337 -23.74 -1.89 1.80
CA GLY A 337 -22.50 -1.76 1.02
C GLY A 337 -22.72 -1.41 -0.45
N PHE A 338 -21.63 -1.01 -1.07
CA PHE A 338 -21.55 -0.53 -2.43
C PHE A 338 -20.37 -1.16 -3.17
N LEU A 339 -20.61 -1.80 -4.31
CA LEU A 339 -19.59 -2.38 -5.17
C LEU A 339 -19.13 -1.31 -6.17
N ALA A 340 -17.91 -0.82 -6.01
CA ALA A 340 -17.34 0.27 -6.80
C ALA A 340 -16.31 -0.24 -7.81
N TRP A 341 -16.40 0.27 -9.07
CA TRP A 341 -15.45 0.04 -10.17
C TRP A 341 -14.90 1.34 -10.75
N GLY A 342 -15.27 2.47 -10.19
CA GLY A 342 -14.76 3.78 -10.60
C GLY A 342 -14.61 4.73 -9.44
N MET A 343 -13.66 5.67 -9.57
CA MET A 343 -13.30 6.67 -8.58
C MET A 343 -13.12 8.02 -9.27
N ASN A 344 -13.80 9.07 -8.79
CA ASN A 344 -13.76 10.43 -9.35
C ASN A 344 -14.00 10.47 -10.87
N GLY A 345 -14.92 9.64 -11.37
CA GLY A 345 -15.28 9.54 -12.78
C GLY A 345 -14.31 8.76 -13.66
N LYS A 346 -13.23 8.22 -13.09
CA LYS A 346 -12.23 7.39 -13.76
C LYS A 346 -12.35 5.94 -13.36
N GLU A 347 -11.76 5.03 -14.15
CA GLU A 347 -11.56 3.66 -13.69
C GLU A 347 -10.86 3.63 -12.33
N LEU A 348 -11.22 2.63 -11.54
CA LEU A 348 -10.58 2.41 -10.25
C LEU A 348 -9.09 2.12 -10.45
N PRO A 349 -8.15 2.86 -9.83
CA PRO A 349 -6.73 2.53 -9.92
C PRO A 349 -6.42 1.16 -9.32
N SER A 350 -5.32 0.51 -9.76
CA SER A 350 -4.87 -0.77 -9.20
C SER A 350 -4.77 -0.70 -7.67
N GLY A 351 -4.03 0.25 -7.14
CA GLY A 351 -3.84 0.42 -5.69
C GLY A 351 -5.11 0.75 -4.91
N HIS A 352 -6.20 1.11 -5.58
CA HIS A 352 -7.51 1.32 -4.95
C HIS A 352 -8.48 0.16 -5.14
N GLY A 353 -8.02 -0.97 -5.74
CA GLY A 353 -8.78 -2.22 -5.81
C GLY A 353 -9.41 -2.54 -7.18
N HIS A 354 -8.82 -2.02 -8.30
CA HIS A 354 -9.27 -2.40 -9.64
C HIS A 354 -9.33 -3.93 -9.82
N PRO A 355 -10.39 -4.51 -10.43
CA PRO A 355 -11.49 -3.81 -11.09
C PRO A 355 -12.65 -3.46 -10.15
N VAL A 356 -12.79 -4.12 -9.01
CA VAL A 356 -13.93 -3.91 -8.09
C VAL A 356 -13.49 -3.98 -6.63
N ARG A 357 -13.96 -3.03 -5.84
CA ARG A 357 -13.89 -3.05 -4.38
C ARG A 357 -15.27 -2.96 -3.77
N VAL A 358 -15.39 -3.38 -2.53
CA VAL A 358 -16.58 -3.04 -1.72
C VAL A 358 -16.29 -1.79 -0.89
N LEU A 359 -17.33 -1.01 -0.64
CA LEU A 359 -17.36 0.12 0.30
C LEU A 359 -18.49 -0.10 1.28
N ILE A 360 -18.18 0.02 2.57
CA ILE A 360 -19.15 -0.13 3.67
C ILE A 360 -19.31 1.23 4.34
N PRO A 361 -20.39 1.97 4.03
CA PRO A 361 -20.57 3.33 4.53
C PRO A 361 -20.52 3.40 6.05
N GLY A 362 -19.83 4.42 6.57
CA GLY A 362 -19.74 4.70 8.01
C GLY A 362 -18.79 3.80 8.79
N HIS A 363 -18.12 2.85 8.15
CA HIS A 363 -17.20 1.93 8.80
C HIS A 363 -15.73 2.27 8.49
N TRP A 364 -14.83 1.72 9.32
CA TRP A 364 -13.40 1.91 9.12
C TRP A 364 -12.91 1.37 7.78
N GLY A 365 -11.81 1.93 7.27
CA GLY A 365 -11.24 1.60 5.97
C GLY A 365 -10.97 0.11 5.75
N GLU A 366 -10.72 -0.65 6.80
CA GLU A 366 -10.44 -2.09 6.71
C GLU A 366 -11.64 -2.93 6.25
N THR A 367 -12.88 -2.50 6.50
CA THR A 367 -14.06 -3.19 5.99
C THR A 367 -14.26 -3.04 4.48
N ASN A 368 -13.55 -2.09 3.86
CA ASN A 368 -13.68 -1.72 2.46
C ASN A 368 -12.72 -2.52 1.58
N VAL A 369 -12.97 -3.83 1.45
CA VAL A 369 -12.08 -4.79 0.78
C VAL A 369 -11.81 -4.41 -0.68
N LYS A 370 -10.53 -4.30 -1.04
CA LYS A 370 -10.04 -4.09 -2.40
C LYS A 370 -9.93 -5.42 -3.15
N TRP A 371 -10.00 -5.36 -4.49
CA TRP A 371 -9.91 -6.57 -5.36
C TRP A 371 -10.84 -7.68 -4.89
N LEU A 372 -12.07 -7.29 -4.51
CA LEU A 372 -13.05 -8.23 -3.94
C LEU A 372 -13.34 -9.37 -4.91
N SER A 373 -13.17 -10.62 -4.46
CA SER A 373 -13.37 -11.82 -5.29
C SER A 373 -14.34 -12.83 -4.68
N GLU A 374 -14.54 -12.81 -3.36
CA GLU A 374 -15.44 -13.74 -2.69
C GLU A 374 -16.18 -13.08 -1.52
N ILE A 375 -17.44 -13.45 -1.37
CA ILE A 375 -18.26 -13.21 -0.18
C ILE A 375 -18.78 -14.56 0.29
N GLU A 376 -18.26 -15.03 1.42
CA GLU A 376 -18.66 -16.30 2.05
C GLU A 376 -19.62 -16.02 3.19
N LEU A 377 -20.84 -16.55 3.12
CA LEU A 377 -21.79 -16.50 4.22
C LEU A 377 -21.44 -17.57 5.23
N LEU A 378 -21.19 -17.17 6.47
CA LEU A 378 -20.70 -18.07 7.50
C LEU A 378 -21.85 -18.67 8.35
N SER A 379 -21.62 -19.84 8.91
CA SER A 379 -22.49 -20.47 9.92
C SER A 379 -22.11 -20.10 11.35
N VAL A 380 -20.85 -19.67 11.56
CA VAL A 380 -20.24 -19.28 12.83
C VAL A 380 -19.32 -18.10 12.58
N GLU A 381 -19.28 -17.13 13.49
CA GLU A 381 -18.32 -16.03 13.44
C GLU A 381 -16.88 -16.52 13.39
N ASP A 382 -16.04 -15.87 12.61
CA ASP A 382 -14.61 -16.14 12.49
C ASP A 382 -13.84 -14.81 12.46
N ASP A 383 -12.61 -14.78 12.94
CA ASP A 383 -11.80 -13.57 12.97
C ASP A 383 -11.35 -13.19 11.57
N GLY A 384 -11.35 -11.89 11.26
CA GLY A 384 -10.74 -11.32 10.08
C GLY A 384 -9.21 -11.20 10.23
N TYR A 385 -8.56 -10.74 9.14
CA TYR A 385 -7.10 -10.63 9.09
C TYR A 385 -6.52 -9.76 10.21
N TRP A 386 -7.15 -8.63 10.52
CA TRP A 386 -6.66 -7.71 11.55
C TRP A 386 -7.14 -8.09 12.94
N GLU A 387 -8.33 -8.70 13.09
CA GLU A 387 -8.84 -9.23 14.35
C GLU A 387 -7.94 -10.32 14.91
N GLU A 388 -7.44 -11.25 14.06
CA GLU A 388 -6.41 -12.23 14.44
C GLU A 388 -5.12 -11.57 14.96
N ARG A 389 -4.91 -10.29 14.68
CA ARG A 389 -3.73 -9.50 15.05
C ARG A 389 -4.00 -8.50 16.18
N GLY A 390 -5.20 -8.56 16.77
CA GLY A 390 -5.59 -7.79 17.95
C GLY A 390 -6.18 -6.41 17.66
N TRP A 391 -6.67 -6.19 16.42
CA TRP A 391 -7.49 -5.02 16.08
C TRP A 391 -8.97 -5.34 16.25
N GLU A 392 -9.79 -4.30 16.38
CA GLU A 392 -11.24 -4.35 16.49
C GLU A 392 -11.87 -3.27 15.57
N GLY A 393 -11.46 -3.26 14.29
CA GLY A 393 -11.79 -2.19 13.34
C GLY A 393 -12.97 -2.47 12.43
N THR A 394 -13.82 -3.47 12.72
CA THR A 394 -15.01 -3.77 11.92
C THR A 394 -16.24 -2.93 12.29
N GLY A 395 -16.15 -2.12 13.34
CA GLY A 395 -17.21 -1.23 13.81
C GLY A 395 -17.32 0.09 13.02
N GLU A 396 -18.25 0.93 13.46
CA GLU A 396 -18.42 2.28 12.90
C GLU A 396 -17.25 3.20 13.25
N VAL A 397 -16.96 4.15 12.34
CA VAL A 397 -15.93 5.16 12.58
C VAL A 397 -16.28 6.07 13.75
N LYS A 398 -15.26 6.47 14.51
CA LYS A 398 -15.41 7.45 15.58
C LYS A 398 -15.47 8.87 15.01
N THR A 399 -16.31 9.74 15.60
CA THR A 399 -16.40 11.16 15.25
C THR A 399 -15.04 11.85 15.43
N VAL A 400 -14.61 12.63 14.42
CA VAL A 400 -13.35 13.38 14.44
C VAL A 400 -13.50 14.73 13.75
N ALA A 401 -12.87 15.77 14.31
CA ALA A 401 -12.51 16.98 13.58
C ALA A 401 -10.98 17.04 13.50
N LYS A 402 -10.46 17.17 12.29
CA LYS A 402 -9.01 17.23 12.01
C LYS A 402 -8.58 18.67 11.71
N LEU A 403 -7.40 19.03 12.17
CA LEU A 403 -6.69 20.26 11.84
C LEU A 403 -5.26 19.89 11.45
N TRP A 404 -5.00 19.78 10.16
CA TRP A 404 -3.66 19.52 9.62
C TRP A 404 -2.87 20.81 9.47
N ASP A 405 -1.55 20.72 9.31
CA ASP A 405 -0.67 21.87 9.16
C ASP A 405 -1.02 22.70 7.92
N GLU A 406 -1.45 22.05 6.83
CA GLU A 406 -1.93 22.66 5.59
C GLU A 406 -3.19 23.51 5.77
N GLY A 407 -3.95 23.25 6.83
CA GLY A 407 -5.15 24.01 7.17
C GLY A 407 -4.89 25.23 8.08
N ILE A 408 -3.63 25.57 8.38
CA ILE A 408 -3.25 26.70 9.21
C ILE A 408 -2.59 27.77 8.34
N THR A 409 -3.28 28.89 8.08
CA THR A 409 -2.80 29.93 7.17
C THR A 409 -2.76 31.30 7.87
N GLU A 410 -1.60 31.96 7.86
CA GLU A 410 -1.46 33.35 8.27
C GLU A 410 -2.00 34.28 7.18
N LEU A 411 -3.00 35.09 7.53
CA LEU A 411 -3.60 36.06 6.61
C LEU A 411 -2.77 37.36 6.56
N GLY A 412 -2.80 38.05 5.42
CA GLY A 412 -2.01 39.26 5.21
C GLY A 412 -2.35 40.45 6.15
N ASP A 413 -3.42 40.36 6.91
CA ASP A 413 -3.87 41.35 7.91
C ASP A 413 -3.53 40.95 9.36
N GLY A 414 -2.80 39.88 9.57
CA GLY A 414 -2.37 39.41 10.90
C GLY A 414 -3.36 38.45 11.57
N ARG A 415 -4.47 38.11 10.93
CA ARG A 415 -5.35 37.04 11.38
C ARG A 415 -4.81 35.68 10.96
N ILE A 416 -5.30 34.64 11.63
CA ILE A 416 -5.03 33.25 11.26
C ILE A 416 -6.33 32.59 10.83
N GLU A 417 -6.29 31.91 9.69
CA GLU A 417 -7.33 31.00 9.27
C GLU A 417 -6.96 29.58 9.69
N LEU A 418 -7.93 28.89 10.26
CA LEU A 418 -7.88 27.46 10.59
C LEU A 418 -8.91 26.77 9.72
N ALA A 419 -8.54 25.73 9.01
CA ALA A 419 -9.43 24.92 8.19
C ALA A 419 -9.07 23.44 8.29
N GLY A 420 -10.04 22.58 8.04
CA GLY A 420 -9.84 21.14 8.10
C GLY A 420 -11.12 20.38 7.75
N HIS A 421 -11.14 19.11 8.11
CA HIS A 421 -12.26 18.21 7.82
C HIS A 421 -12.79 17.57 9.09
N ALA A 422 -14.11 17.37 9.15
CA ALA A 422 -14.78 16.62 10.21
C ALA A 422 -15.58 15.47 9.60
N TYR A 423 -15.58 14.33 10.29
CA TYR A 423 -16.23 13.12 9.80
C TYR A 423 -16.76 12.26 10.95
N ALA A 424 -17.93 11.66 10.74
CA ALA A 424 -18.60 10.79 11.72
C ALA A 424 -19.36 9.63 11.05
N GLY A 425 -18.87 9.15 9.89
CA GLY A 425 -19.57 8.12 9.13
C GLY A 425 -20.97 8.59 8.69
N THR A 426 -21.90 7.65 8.64
CA THR A 426 -23.28 7.90 8.22
C THR A 426 -24.09 8.76 9.20
N ARG A 427 -23.57 9.03 10.40
CA ARG A 427 -24.20 9.97 11.36
C ARG A 427 -24.09 11.43 10.88
N GLY A 428 -23.12 11.72 9.98
CA GLY A 428 -22.83 13.06 9.50
C GLY A 428 -22.30 13.99 10.58
N ILE A 429 -22.07 15.27 10.22
CA ILE A 429 -21.58 16.33 11.14
C ILE A 429 -22.63 17.43 11.26
N ASP A 430 -23.07 17.72 12.49
CA ASP A 430 -23.95 18.84 12.82
C ASP A 430 -23.14 20.16 12.91
N ARG A 431 -22.06 20.18 13.69
CA ARG A 431 -21.18 21.35 13.83
C ARG A 431 -19.76 20.97 14.22
N VAL A 432 -18.84 21.90 13.97
CA VAL A 432 -17.45 21.88 14.46
C VAL A 432 -17.28 23.09 15.37
N GLU A 433 -16.71 22.84 16.54
CA GLU A 433 -16.43 23.87 17.53
C GLU A 433 -14.91 24.06 17.65
N VAL A 434 -14.47 25.32 17.65
CA VAL A 434 -13.07 25.72 17.75
C VAL A 434 -12.88 26.53 19.04
N SER A 435 -11.84 26.18 19.80
CA SER A 435 -11.33 26.99 20.90
C SER A 435 -9.96 27.53 20.54
N THR A 436 -9.71 28.79 20.83
CA THR A 436 -8.39 29.45 20.67
C THR A 436 -7.73 29.78 22.02
N ASP A 437 -8.23 29.21 23.11
CA ASP A 437 -7.78 29.42 24.48
C ASP A 437 -7.61 28.11 25.25
N GLY A 438 -7.25 27.02 24.55
CA GLY A 438 -6.94 25.74 25.17
C GLY A 438 -8.15 24.91 25.59
N GLY A 439 -9.36 25.30 25.19
CA GLY A 439 -10.61 24.59 25.49
C GLY A 439 -11.49 25.31 26.52
N ASP A 440 -11.11 26.53 26.97
CA ASP A 440 -11.89 27.31 27.96
C ASP A 440 -13.17 27.89 27.35
N THR A 441 -13.09 28.42 26.12
CA THR A 441 -14.27 28.92 25.36
C THR A 441 -14.35 28.34 23.94
N TRP A 442 -15.57 28.24 23.42
CA TRP A 442 -15.84 27.58 22.14
C TRP A 442 -16.65 28.48 21.21
N THR A 443 -16.32 28.41 19.94
CA THR A 443 -17.03 29.11 18.85
C THR A 443 -17.30 28.13 17.72
N ASP A 444 -18.50 28.18 17.15
CA ASP A 444 -18.83 27.35 15.97
C ASP A 444 -18.00 27.81 14.76
N ALA A 445 -17.43 26.86 14.04
CA ALA A 445 -16.77 27.08 12.75
C ALA A 445 -17.80 27.17 11.60
N ASP A 446 -17.42 27.85 10.52
CA ASP A 446 -18.15 27.76 9.26
C ASP A 446 -18.02 26.33 8.71
N LEU A 447 -19.11 25.76 8.20
CA LEU A 447 -19.12 24.42 7.58
C LEU A 447 -19.44 24.52 6.10
N SER A 448 -18.85 23.62 5.29
CA SER A 448 -19.27 23.36 3.91
C SER A 448 -20.77 23.03 3.84
N GLU A 449 -21.40 23.16 2.68
CA GLU A 449 -22.82 22.78 2.54
C GLU A 449 -23.02 21.29 2.78
N ALA A 450 -24.12 20.91 3.43
CA ALA A 450 -24.47 19.51 3.62
C ALA A 450 -24.86 18.86 2.28
N LEU A 451 -24.32 17.68 2.04
CA LEU A 451 -24.63 16.88 0.85
C LEU A 451 -25.73 15.86 1.16
N PRO A 452 -26.44 15.34 0.13
CA PRO A 452 -27.43 14.29 0.31
C PRO A 452 -26.87 12.97 0.85
N ASP A 453 -25.59 12.64 0.52
CA ASP A 453 -24.91 11.48 1.06
C ASP A 453 -24.56 11.73 2.53
N ALA A 454 -24.90 10.78 3.39
CA ALA A 454 -24.63 10.91 4.82
C ALA A 454 -23.15 10.62 5.16
N ASP A 455 -22.49 9.74 4.39
CA ASP A 455 -21.13 9.24 4.64
C ASP A 455 -20.06 10.10 3.98
N VAL A 456 -20.12 11.40 4.20
CA VAL A 456 -19.23 12.40 3.61
C VAL A 456 -18.67 13.31 4.67
N TRP A 457 -17.37 13.57 4.62
CA TRP A 457 -16.77 14.57 5.49
C TRP A 457 -17.38 15.97 5.27
N ARG A 458 -17.22 16.83 6.27
CA ARG A 458 -17.54 18.26 6.18
C ARG A 458 -16.26 19.06 6.28
N GLN A 459 -16.00 19.93 5.31
CA GLN A 459 -14.94 20.92 5.43
C GLN A 459 -15.40 21.98 6.42
N TRP A 460 -14.50 22.44 7.28
CA TRP A 460 -14.77 23.50 8.25
C TRP A 460 -13.70 24.56 8.21
N ARG A 461 -14.04 25.79 8.64
CA ARG A 461 -13.18 26.98 8.63
C ARG A 461 -13.48 27.89 9.83
N HIS A 462 -12.43 28.44 10.43
CA HIS A 462 -12.52 29.44 11.49
C HIS A 462 -11.41 30.48 11.34
N VAL A 463 -11.71 31.77 11.54
CA VAL A 463 -10.73 32.86 11.45
C VAL A 463 -10.71 33.62 12.76
N PHE A 464 -9.51 33.88 13.30
CA PHE A 464 -9.35 34.62 14.55
C PHE A 464 -8.13 35.56 14.53
N GLU A 465 -8.08 36.54 15.44
CA GLU A 465 -6.93 37.42 15.66
C GLU A 465 -6.10 36.85 16.83
N PRO A 466 -4.88 36.36 16.59
CA PRO A 466 -4.01 35.89 17.67
C PRO A 466 -3.40 37.07 18.41
N ASP A 467 -3.29 36.98 19.75
CA ASP A 467 -2.53 37.89 20.60
C ASP A 467 -1.29 37.18 21.18
N GLY A 468 -0.52 36.52 20.30
CA GLY A 468 0.62 35.66 20.62
C GLY A 468 0.29 34.20 20.37
N GLU A 469 1.21 33.31 20.78
CA GLU A 469 1.06 31.86 20.65
C GLU A 469 -0.17 31.36 21.41
N ARG A 470 -1.00 30.55 20.76
CA ARG A 470 -2.26 30.00 21.26
C ARG A 470 -2.33 28.49 21.13
N GLU A 471 -2.87 27.83 22.14
CA GLU A 471 -3.35 26.46 21.99
C GLU A 471 -4.76 26.48 21.36
N VAL A 472 -4.84 25.98 20.16
CA VAL A 472 -6.10 25.76 19.44
C VAL A 472 -6.57 24.34 19.68
N VAL A 473 -7.86 24.18 19.93
CA VAL A 473 -8.53 22.89 20.11
C VAL A 473 -9.72 22.82 19.18
N VAL A 474 -9.87 21.70 18.45
CA VAL A 474 -11.04 21.46 17.61
C VAL A 474 -11.76 20.19 18.01
N ARG A 475 -13.10 20.20 17.89
CA ARG A 475 -13.98 19.07 18.15
C ARG A 475 -15.23 19.15 17.27
N ALA A 476 -15.85 17.98 17.01
CA ALA A 476 -17.08 17.92 16.26
C ALA A 476 -18.24 17.41 17.11
N VAL A 477 -19.45 17.77 16.71
CA VAL A 477 -20.70 17.16 17.14
C VAL A 477 -21.31 16.49 15.92
N ASP A 478 -21.63 15.22 16.04
CA ASP A 478 -22.24 14.47 14.93
C ASP A 478 -23.74 14.81 14.77
N GLY A 479 -24.36 14.30 13.70
CA GLY A 479 -25.74 14.56 13.37
C GLY A 479 -26.76 13.98 14.35
N GLU A 480 -26.34 13.12 15.27
CA GLU A 480 -27.15 12.60 16.38
C GLU A 480 -27.02 13.47 17.64
N GLY A 481 -26.19 14.51 17.58
CA GLY A 481 -25.94 15.43 18.70
C GLY A 481 -24.87 14.93 19.68
N THR A 482 -24.13 13.88 19.33
CA THR A 482 -23.06 13.32 20.18
C THR A 482 -21.78 14.12 20.00
N LEU A 483 -21.22 14.62 21.09
CA LEU A 483 -19.94 15.32 21.09
C LEU A 483 -18.79 14.32 20.94
N GLN A 484 -17.83 14.63 20.06
CA GLN A 484 -16.54 13.94 19.96
C GLN A 484 -15.90 13.79 21.34
N THR A 485 -15.41 12.59 21.67
CA THR A 485 -14.75 12.35 22.96
C THR A 485 -13.53 13.26 23.16
N GLU A 486 -13.30 13.70 24.39
CA GLU A 486 -12.16 14.58 24.71
C GLU A 486 -10.86 13.80 24.86
N ASP A 487 -10.91 12.67 25.57
CA ASP A 487 -9.73 11.91 25.95
C ASP A 487 -9.06 11.28 24.70
N PRO A 488 -7.77 11.58 24.45
CA PRO A 488 -7.08 11.02 23.31
C PRO A 488 -6.80 9.52 23.52
N THR A 489 -7.10 8.71 22.50
CA THR A 489 -6.74 7.30 22.43
C THR A 489 -5.82 7.06 21.24
N GLY A 490 -4.99 6.00 21.31
CA GLY A 490 -4.25 5.50 20.16
C GLY A 490 -5.17 4.84 19.14
N SER A 491 -4.58 4.43 18.01
CA SER A 491 -5.31 3.75 16.93
C SER A 491 -5.70 2.31 17.27
N VAL A 492 -4.92 1.62 18.10
CA VAL A 492 -5.19 0.24 18.52
C VAL A 492 -6.05 0.24 19.78
N PRO A 493 -7.09 -0.63 19.87
CA PRO A 493 -7.50 -1.63 18.87
C PRO A 493 -8.52 -1.13 17.84
N ASP A 494 -9.27 -0.06 18.10
CA ASP A 494 -10.52 0.31 17.46
C ASP A 494 -10.53 1.74 16.87
N GLY A 495 -9.35 2.26 16.53
CA GLY A 495 -9.16 3.58 15.93
C GLY A 495 -8.98 4.72 16.93
N ALA A 496 -8.18 5.71 16.56
CA ALA A 496 -7.88 6.86 17.38
C ALA A 496 -9.11 7.77 17.58
N ALA A 497 -9.25 8.30 18.79
CA ALA A 497 -10.25 9.27 19.18
C ALA A 497 -9.63 10.35 20.06
N GLY A 498 -10.33 11.48 20.26
CA GLY A 498 -9.88 12.60 21.10
C GLY A 498 -10.03 13.94 20.39
N TRP A 499 -9.98 15.05 21.15
CA TRP A 499 -9.92 16.38 20.54
C TRP A 499 -8.54 16.67 19.97
N VAL A 500 -8.50 17.27 18.80
CA VAL A 500 -7.23 17.67 18.15
C VAL A 500 -6.76 19.01 18.75
N ARG A 501 -5.50 19.05 19.18
CA ARG A 501 -4.86 20.22 19.78
C ARG A 501 -3.63 20.62 18.97
N ARG A 502 -3.47 21.93 18.71
CA ARG A 502 -2.34 22.52 17.99
C ARG A 502 -1.92 23.83 18.65
N THR A 503 -0.61 24.10 18.64
CA THR A 503 -0.09 25.42 18.98
C THR A 503 0.08 26.25 17.73
N VAL A 504 -0.48 27.46 17.71
CA VAL A 504 -0.55 28.34 16.55
C VAL A 504 -0.19 29.77 16.95
N GLY A 505 0.59 30.50 16.17
CA GLY A 505 0.98 31.91 16.41
C GLY A 505 2.45 32.18 16.38
#